data_26aa7f045637e0e580715dd8a0c6f2f8
#
_entry.id   26aa7f045637e0e580715dd8a0c6f2f8
#
_cell.length_a   1.000
_cell.length_b   1.000
_cell.length_c   1.000
_cell.angle_alpha   90.00
_cell.angle_beta   90.00
_cell.angle_gamma   90.00
#
_symmetry.space_group_name_H-M   'P 1'
#
loop_
_entity.id
_entity.type
_entity.pdbx_description
1 polymer ?
#
loop_
_entity_poly.entity_id
_entity_poly.type
_entity_poly.pdbx_seq_one_letter_code
_entity_poly.pdbx_strand_id
1 'polypeptide(L)'
;DLLEIRSGIEKSVGMQAEIDLELDYCRPNQFLREVFNRLIELNKRVIILSDMYLPKSVIAKMLEKCGYTGYDALYVSSELKATKASGKIYKLITDIYGDQNSFIQIGDNLISDVENAKKSNWSGYHYRNIHHIGKPFRPDGMSSLGGGLYRGIVNSFLYSNASKPNPYYELGFVYFGILIYGYCGWLNTVARETGVKRILFASRDMYVVEKAYKKCFAEIESNYVSVSRLGIIRADFAKSMEMFFTCLKDAYT
;
A
#
# COMPACT_ATOMS: atom_id res chain seq x y z
N ASP A 1 -30.01 -1.04 9.69
CA ASP A 1 -28.76 -1.69 9.36
C ASP A 1 -27.89 -1.86 10.62
N LEU A 2 -27.19 -3.01 10.77
CA LEU A 2 -26.38 -3.32 11.96
C LEU A 2 -25.25 -2.31 12.17
N LEU A 3 -24.68 -1.76 11.09
CA LEU A 3 -23.64 -0.73 11.18
C LEU A 3 -24.22 0.60 11.66
N GLU A 4 -25.38 1.00 11.15
CA GLU A 4 -26.08 2.21 11.59
C GLU A 4 -26.44 2.14 13.07
N ILE A 5 -26.99 0.99 13.51
CA ILE A 5 -27.32 0.77 14.92
C ILE A 5 -26.09 0.83 15.84
N ARG A 6 -24.93 0.33 15.38
CA ARG A 6 -23.71 0.28 16.18
C ARG A 6 -22.87 1.55 16.14
N SER A 7 -22.86 2.26 15.02
CA SER A 7 -22.01 3.43 14.82
C SER A 7 -22.73 4.76 14.97
N GLY A 8 -24.07 4.78 14.90
CA GLY A 8 -24.87 6.00 14.84
C GLY A 8 -24.73 6.79 13.53
N ILE A 9 -24.04 6.21 12.54
CA ILE A 9 -23.84 6.84 11.24
C ILE A 9 -24.99 6.44 10.32
N GLU A 10 -25.65 7.42 9.69
CA GLU A 10 -26.69 7.16 8.71
C GLU A 10 -26.14 6.33 7.55
N LYS A 11 -26.90 5.32 7.12
CA LYS A 11 -26.49 4.38 6.07
C LYS A 11 -26.02 5.05 4.78
N SER A 12 -26.73 6.08 4.33
CA SER A 12 -26.39 6.84 3.11
C SER A 12 -25.02 7.51 3.22
N VAL A 13 -24.73 8.10 4.38
CA VAL A 13 -23.45 8.77 4.68
C VAL A 13 -22.31 7.74 4.73
N GLY A 14 -22.54 6.61 5.39
CA GLY A 14 -21.54 5.54 5.46
C GLY A 14 -21.23 4.94 4.08
N MET A 15 -22.25 4.67 3.26
CA MET A 15 -22.08 4.17 1.90
C MET A 15 -21.33 5.17 1.00
N GLN A 16 -21.66 6.45 1.10
CA GLN A 16 -20.98 7.48 0.30
C GLN A 16 -19.51 7.61 0.70
N ALA A 17 -19.22 7.62 2.00
CA ALA A 17 -17.84 7.66 2.50
C ALA A 17 -17.01 6.45 2.01
N GLU A 18 -17.61 5.26 1.99
CA GLU A 18 -16.96 4.05 1.45
C GLU A 18 -16.66 4.20 -0.05
N ILE A 19 -17.64 4.66 -0.84
CA ILE A 19 -17.46 4.90 -2.28
C ILE A 19 -16.34 5.93 -2.53
N ASP A 20 -16.34 7.02 -1.79
CA ASP A 20 -15.34 8.08 -1.92
C ASP A 20 -13.94 7.55 -1.60
N LEU A 21 -13.80 6.78 -0.52
CA LEU A 21 -12.54 6.14 -0.15
C LEU A 21 -12.05 5.15 -1.23
N GLU A 22 -12.93 4.29 -1.73
CA GLU A 22 -12.58 3.36 -2.81
C GLU A 22 -12.13 4.11 -4.07
N LEU A 23 -12.83 5.17 -4.45
CA LEU A 23 -12.44 6.01 -5.57
C LEU A 23 -11.12 6.74 -5.31
N ASP A 24 -10.89 7.27 -4.12
CA ASP A 24 -9.69 8.05 -3.80
C ASP A 24 -8.43 7.18 -3.73
N TYR A 25 -8.55 5.99 -3.16
CA TYR A 25 -7.40 5.13 -2.89
C TYR A 25 -7.16 4.02 -3.91
N CYS A 26 -8.10 3.74 -4.85
CA CYS A 26 -7.82 2.78 -5.91
C CYS A 26 -6.62 3.21 -6.75
N ARG A 27 -5.76 2.26 -7.06
CA ARG A 27 -4.54 2.46 -7.87
C ARG A 27 -4.45 1.36 -8.91
N PRO A 28 -3.95 1.66 -10.12
CA PRO A 28 -3.78 0.65 -11.15
C PRO A 28 -2.68 -0.33 -10.78
N ASN A 29 -2.89 -1.60 -11.09
CA ASN A 29 -1.79 -2.54 -11.20
C ASN A 29 -1.12 -2.30 -12.57
N GLN A 30 0.10 -1.77 -12.56
CA GLN A 30 0.80 -1.37 -13.78
C GLN A 30 1.02 -2.52 -14.74
N PHE A 31 1.41 -3.70 -14.23
CA PHE A 31 1.62 -4.87 -15.07
C PHE A 31 0.31 -5.29 -15.78
N LEU A 32 -0.79 -5.39 -15.03
CA LEU A 32 -2.07 -5.75 -15.63
C LEU A 32 -2.59 -4.66 -16.58
N ARG A 33 -2.30 -3.39 -16.30
CA ARG A 33 -2.65 -2.29 -17.20
C ARG A 33 -1.89 -2.38 -18.53
N GLU A 34 -0.61 -2.73 -18.49
CA GLU A 34 0.17 -2.96 -19.72
C GLU A 34 -0.36 -4.14 -20.52
N VAL A 35 -0.67 -5.26 -19.87
CA VAL A 35 -1.32 -6.41 -20.50
C VAL A 35 -2.67 -6.02 -21.12
N PHE A 36 -3.50 -5.29 -20.37
CA PHE A 36 -4.80 -4.81 -20.83
C PHE A 36 -4.66 -3.94 -22.08
N ASN A 37 -3.80 -2.92 -22.04
CA ASN A 37 -3.58 -2.02 -23.17
C ASN A 37 -3.09 -2.80 -24.39
N ARG A 38 -2.20 -3.78 -24.19
CA ARG A 38 -1.72 -4.63 -25.28
C ARG A 38 -2.82 -5.47 -25.92
N LEU A 39 -3.77 -5.96 -25.14
CA LEU A 39 -4.93 -6.69 -25.66
C LEU A 39 -5.84 -5.77 -26.50
N ILE A 40 -6.08 -4.54 -26.05
CA ILE A 40 -6.86 -3.54 -26.82
C ILE A 40 -6.14 -3.19 -28.13
N GLU A 41 -4.83 -2.93 -28.12
CA GLU A 41 -4.04 -2.68 -29.34
C GLU A 41 -4.11 -3.83 -30.35
N LEU A 42 -4.17 -5.07 -29.84
CA LEU A 42 -4.33 -6.26 -30.66
C LEU A 42 -5.77 -6.55 -31.09
N ASN A 43 -6.68 -5.59 -30.86
CA ASN A 43 -8.11 -5.73 -31.16
C ASN A 43 -8.75 -7.00 -30.54
N LYS A 44 -8.28 -7.40 -29.36
CA LYS A 44 -8.92 -8.49 -28.61
C LYS A 44 -10.12 -7.94 -27.88
N ARG A 45 -11.20 -8.73 -27.88
CA ARG A 45 -12.37 -8.41 -27.07
C ARG A 45 -12.03 -8.57 -25.59
N VAL A 46 -12.15 -7.52 -24.83
CA VAL A 46 -11.86 -7.52 -23.40
C VAL A 46 -13.13 -7.22 -22.61
N ILE A 47 -13.52 -8.15 -21.75
CA ILE A 47 -14.62 -7.98 -20.81
C ILE A 47 -14.09 -8.03 -19.37
N ILE A 48 -14.72 -7.28 -18.49
CA ILE A 48 -14.33 -7.21 -17.09
C ILE A 48 -15.43 -7.88 -16.25
N LEU A 49 -15.02 -8.85 -15.42
CA LEU A 49 -15.89 -9.55 -14.48
C LEU A 49 -15.49 -9.20 -13.04
N SER A 50 -16.43 -8.67 -12.27
CA SER A 50 -16.17 -8.24 -10.89
C SER A 50 -17.18 -8.86 -9.91
N ASP A 51 -16.69 -9.55 -8.89
CA ASP A 51 -17.49 -10.06 -7.76
C ASP A 51 -17.57 -9.01 -6.62
N MET A 52 -17.80 -7.75 -6.99
CA MET A 52 -17.93 -6.64 -6.03
C MET A 52 -19.40 -6.37 -5.70
N TYR A 53 -19.63 -5.92 -4.48
CA TYR A 53 -20.95 -5.47 -4.01
C TYR A 53 -21.26 -4.02 -4.41
N LEU A 54 -20.25 -3.25 -4.79
CA LEU A 54 -20.41 -1.88 -5.27
C LEU A 54 -21.18 -1.83 -6.59
N PRO A 55 -21.95 -0.75 -6.83
CA PRO A 55 -22.65 -0.55 -8.11
C PRO A 55 -21.69 -0.54 -9.31
N LYS A 56 -22.15 -1.05 -10.44
CA LYS A 56 -21.39 -1.03 -11.70
C LYS A 56 -20.85 0.34 -12.07
N SER A 57 -21.60 1.42 -11.81
CA SER A 57 -21.20 2.79 -12.06
C SER A 57 -19.97 3.22 -11.26
N VAL A 58 -19.83 2.73 -10.02
CA VAL A 58 -18.65 3.00 -9.17
C VAL A 58 -17.44 2.22 -9.70
N ILE A 59 -17.62 0.93 -10.01
CA ILE A 59 -16.54 0.12 -10.60
C ILE A 59 -16.06 0.71 -11.93
N ALA A 60 -16.97 1.20 -12.78
CA ALA A 60 -16.60 1.86 -14.03
C ALA A 60 -15.75 3.11 -13.80
N LYS A 61 -16.09 3.96 -12.81
CA LYS A 61 -15.28 5.13 -12.43
C LYS A 61 -13.91 4.73 -11.90
N MET A 62 -13.81 3.66 -11.09
CA MET A 62 -12.53 3.13 -10.61
C MET A 62 -11.65 2.67 -11.78
N LEU A 63 -12.22 1.94 -12.74
CA LEU A 63 -11.51 1.49 -13.93
C LEU A 63 -11.02 2.65 -14.78
N GLU A 64 -11.86 3.64 -15.05
CA GLU A 64 -11.51 4.85 -15.78
C GLU A 64 -10.38 5.62 -15.09
N LYS A 65 -10.50 5.88 -13.78
CA LYS A 65 -9.45 6.52 -12.97
C LYS A 65 -8.12 5.77 -13.05
N CYS A 66 -8.15 4.45 -13.11
CA CYS A 66 -6.97 3.60 -13.21
C CYS A 66 -6.45 3.41 -14.64
N GLY A 67 -7.10 4.03 -15.63
CA GLY A 67 -6.69 3.99 -17.02
C GLY A 67 -7.07 2.72 -17.78
N TYR A 68 -8.06 1.96 -17.27
CA TYR A 68 -8.64 0.82 -17.97
C TYR A 68 -9.83 1.30 -18.81
N THR A 69 -9.58 1.69 -20.04
CA THR A 69 -10.58 2.20 -21.00
C THR A 69 -10.59 1.38 -22.27
N GLY A 70 -11.71 1.34 -23.00
CA GLY A 70 -11.80 0.59 -24.25
C GLY A 70 -12.16 -0.90 -24.11
N TYR A 71 -12.56 -1.35 -22.92
CA TYR A 71 -13.13 -2.69 -22.76
C TYR A 71 -14.53 -2.76 -23.35
N ASP A 72 -14.95 -3.95 -23.83
CA ASP A 72 -16.23 -4.15 -24.50
C ASP A 72 -17.40 -4.13 -23.52
N ALA A 73 -17.24 -4.72 -22.34
CA ALA A 73 -18.29 -4.80 -21.33
C ALA A 73 -17.75 -4.95 -19.91
N LEU A 74 -18.54 -4.47 -18.93
CA LEU A 74 -18.31 -4.65 -17.51
C LEU A 74 -19.51 -5.41 -16.91
N TYR A 75 -19.24 -6.54 -16.27
CA TYR A 75 -20.22 -7.38 -15.58
C TYR A 75 -19.91 -7.42 -14.09
N VAL A 76 -20.89 -7.03 -13.27
CA VAL A 76 -20.74 -6.97 -11.81
C VAL A 76 -21.74 -7.91 -11.16
N SER A 77 -21.28 -8.75 -10.27
CA SER A 77 -22.07 -9.81 -9.63
C SER A 77 -23.26 -9.27 -8.83
N SER A 78 -23.15 -8.08 -8.25
CA SER A 78 -24.24 -7.43 -7.51
C SER A 78 -25.47 -7.16 -8.37
N GLU A 79 -25.28 -6.84 -9.66
CA GLU A 79 -26.37 -6.60 -10.62
C GLU A 79 -26.86 -7.89 -11.27
N LEU A 80 -25.93 -8.77 -11.64
CA LEU A 80 -26.23 -10.01 -12.37
C LEU A 80 -26.78 -11.15 -11.49
N LYS A 81 -26.61 -11.03 -10.16
CA LYS A 81 -26.91 -12.11 -9.20
C LYS A 81 -26.20 -13.44 -9.55
N ALA A 82 -25.07 -13.33 -10.23
CA ALA A 82 -24.20 -14.42 -10.63
C ALA A 82 -22.76 -14.06 -10.32
N THR A 83 -22.05 -14.95 -9.62
CA THR A 83 -20.67 -14.71 -9.16
C THR A 83 -19.68 -15.64 -9.83
N LYS A 84 -18.42 -15.27 -9.88
CA LYS A 84 -17.31 -16.15 -10.27
C LYS A 84 -17.15 -17.29 -9.25
N ALA A 85 -17.37 -16.98 -7.97
CA ALA A 85 -17.31 -17.97 -6.90
C ALA A 85 -18.31 -19.12 -7.10
N SER A 86 -19.51 -18.85 -7.57
CA SER A 86 -20.52 -19.88 -7.91
C SER A 86 -20.32 -20.51 -9.31
N GLY A 87 -19.44 -19.94 -10.13
CA GLY A 87 -19.28 -20.32 -11.54
C GLY A 87 -20.39 -19.87 -12.48
N LYS A 88 -21.53 -19.40 -11.95
CA LYS A 88 -22.71 -19.03 -12.76
C LYS A 88 -22.44 -17.90 -13.76
N ILE A 89 -21.55 -16.97 -13.42
CA ILE A 89 -21.22 -15.85 -14.30
C ILE A 89 -20.56 -16.32 -15.60
N TYR A 90 -19.72 -17.35 -15.57
CA TYR A 90 -19.05 -17.88 -16.75
C TYR A 90 -20.04 -18.48 -17.75
N LYS A 91 -21.02 -19.25 -17.26
CA LYS A 91 -22.09 -19.78 -18.10
C LYS A 91 -22.89 -18.63 -18.74
N LEU A 92 -23.29 -17.65 -17.93
CA LEU A 92 -24.09 -16.51 -18.42
C LEU A 92 -23.31 -15.73 -19.51
N ILE A 93 -22.01 -15.53 -19.35
CA ILE A 93 -21.20 -14.84 -20.37
C ILE A 93 -21.02 -15.72 -21.60
N THR A 94 -20.83 -17.01 -21.46
CA THR A 94 -20.79 -17.93 -22.59
C THR A 94 -22.11 -17.90 -23.37
N ASP A 95 -23.26 -17.87 -22.71
CA ASP A 95 -24.58 -17.77 -23.35
C ASP A 95 -24.75 -16.44 -24.12
N ILE A 96 -24.20 -15.34 -23.59
CA ILE A 96 -24.24 -14.00 -24.26
C ILE A 96 -23.37 -13.94 -25.51
N TYR A 97 -22.14 -14.46 -25.43
CA TYR A 97 -21.17 -14.32 -26.53
C TYR A 97 -21.07 -15.52 -27.46
N GLY A 98 -21.67 -16.65 -27.09
CA GLY A 98 -21.67 -17.91 -27.82
C GLY A 98 -20.48 -18.80 -27.46
N ASP A 99 -20.74 -20.10 -27.43
CA ASP A 99 -19.82 -21.18 -27.03
C ASP A 99 -18.70 -21.43 -28.08
N GLN A 100 -18.88 -20.93 -29.30
CA GLN A 100 -17.86 -20.96 -30.35
C GLN A 100 -16.65 -20.06 -30.05
N ASN A 101 -16.75 -19.14 -29.07
CA ASN A 101 -15.66 -18.27 -28.70
C ASN A 101 -14.75 -18.95 -27.66
N SER A 102 -13.45 -18.68 -27.75
CA SER A 102 -12.48 -19.07 -26.75
C SER A 102 -12.37 -17.97 -25.68
N PHE A 103 -12.57 -18.36 -24.41
CA PHE A 103 -12.51 -17.44 -23.29
C PHE A 103 -11.28 -17.68 -22.43
N ILE A 104 -10.67 -16.60 -22.00
CA ILE A 104 -9.54 -16.60 -21.07
C ILE A 104 -9.90 -15.73 -19.87
N GLN A 105 -9.88 -16.30 -18.67
CA GLN A 105 -10.02 -15.59 -17.41
C GLN A 105 -8.63 -15.36 -16.79
N ILE A 106 -8.34 -14.13 -16.44
CA ILE A 106 -7.17 -13.76 -15.65
C ILE A 106 -7.67 -13.19 -14.32
N GLY A 107 -7.23 -13.73 -13.20
CA GLY A 107 -7.64 -13.24 -11.89
C GLY A 107 -6.78 -13.79 -10.76
N ASP A 108 -6.97 -13.24 -9.58
CA ASP A 108 -6.12 -13.50 -8.41
C ASP A 108 -6.66 -14.59 -7.46
N ASN A 109 -7.91 -14.97 -7.62
CA ASN A 109 -8.50 -16.02 -6.82
C ASN A 109 -8.43 -17.36 -7.54
N LEU A 110 -7.63 -18.30 -7.02
CA LEU A 110 -7.39 -19.59 -7.64
C LEU A 110 -8.69 -20.38 -7.88
N ILE A 111 -9.62 -20.33 -6.93
CA ILE A 111 -10.88 -21.09 -7.03
C ILE A 111 -11.85 -20.40 -7.98
N SER A 112 -12.17 -19.13 -7.71
CA SER A 112 -13.21 -18.41 -8.46
C SER A 112 -12.76 -18.04 -9.88
N ASP A 113 -11.51 -17.60 -10.07
CA ASP A 113 -11.03 -17.10 -11.37
C ASP A 113 -10.39 -18.19 -12.24
N VAL A 114 -9.84 -19.25 -11.63
CA VAL A 114 -9.14 -20.28 -12.40
C VAL A 114 -9.92 -21.59 -12.46
N GLU A 115 -10.24 -22.19 -11.30
CA GLU A 115 -10.87 -23.50 -11.27
C GLU A 115 -12.31 -23.46 -11.79
N ASN A 116 -13.10 -22.47 -11.37
CA ASN A 116 -14.48 -22.33 -11.80
C ASN A 116 -14.59 -21.89 -13.28
N ALA A 117 -13.65 -21.08 -13.76
CA ALA A 117 -13.52 -20.77 -15.18
C ALA A 117 -13.27 -22.05 -16.00
N LYS A 118 -12.31 -22.89 -15.57
CA LYS A 118 -12.02 -24.17 -16.22
C LYS A 118 -13.21 -25.13 -16.23
N LYS A 119 -14.00 -25.19 -15.16
CA LYS A 119 -15.25 -26.00 -15.11
C LYS A 119 -16.28 -25.52 -16.14
N SER A 120 -16.18 -24.30 -16.62
CA SER A 120 -17.04 -23.71 -17.65
C SER A 120 -16.39 -23.70 -19.04
N ASN A 121 -15.36 -24.51 -19.26
CA ASN A 121 -14.58 -24.62 -20.50
C ASN A 121 -13.82 -23.34 -20.90
N TRP A 122 -13.54 -22.46 -19.92
CA TRP A 122 -12.67 -21.31 -20.11
C TRP A 122 -11.21 -21.66 -19.76
N SER A 123 -10.25 -20.98 -20.36
CA SER A 123 -8.87 -21.01 -19.89
C SER A 123 -8.69 -20.08 -18.69
N GLY A 124 -8.19 -20.57 -17.58
CA GLY A 124 -7.98 -19.79 -16.36
C GLY A 124 -6.48 -19.58 -16.09
N TYR A 125 -6.06 -18.33 -15.92
CA TYR A 125 -4.70 -17.95 -15.54
C TYR A 125 -4.68 -17.27 -14.18
N HIS A 126 -3.89 -17.82 -13.25
CA HIS A 126 -3.75 -17.28 -11.92
C HIS A 126 -2.74 -16.13 -11.91
N TYR A 127 -3.21 -14.93 -11.59
CA TYR A 127 -2.38 -13.77 -11.28
C TYR A 127 -2.29 -13.64 -9.75
N ARG A 128 -1.10 -13.83 -9.18
CA ARG A 128 -0.95 -13.78 -7.71
C ARG A 128 -1.27 -12.40 -7.16
N ASN A 129 -2.17 -12.35 -6.19
CA ASN A 129 -2.51 -11.14 -5.47
C ASN A 129 -1.28 -10.56 -4.76
N ILE A 130 -1.14 -9.23 -4.79
CA ILE A 130 -0.03 -8.52 -4.13
C ILE A 130 0.03 -8.77 -2.62
N HIS A 131 -1.09 -9.09 -1.98
CA HIS A 131 -1.12 -9.47 -0.57
C HIS A 131 -0.43 -10.81 -0.30
N HIS A 132 -0.41 -11.71 -1.27
CA HIS A 132 0.32 -12.99 -1.19
C HIS A 132 1.79 -12.85 -1.60
N ILE A 133 2.13 -11.88 -2.45
CA ILE A 133 3.50 -11.61 -2.89
C ILE A 133 4.24 -10.78 -1.84
N GLY A 134 3.55 -9.82 -1.19
CA GLY A 134 4.10 -8.99 -0.14
C GLY A 134 4.54 -9.83 1.08
N LYS A 135 5.56 -9.36 1.80
CA LYS A 135 6.01 -10.06 3.02
C LYS A 135 4.91 -10.03 4.09
N PRO A 136 4.26 -11.16 4.41
CA PRO A 136 3.10 -11.19 5.31
C PRO A 136 3.47 -10.78 6.74
N PHE A 137 4.73 -10.97 7.15
CA PHE A 137 5.23 -10.65 8.51
C PHE A 137 5.62 -9.19 8.70
N ARG A 138 5.58 -8.39 7.65
CA ARG A 138 5.98 -6.98 7.71
C ARG A 138 5.27 -6.15 8.78
N PRO A 139 3.96 -6.37 9.06
CA PRO A 139 3.23 -5.65 10.11
C PRO A 139 3.23 -6.34 11.48
N ASP A 140 4.08 -7.35 11.71
CA ASP A 140 4.13 -8.04 13.00
C ASP A 140 4.40 -7.05 14.14
N GLY A 141 3.65 -7.21 15.22
CA GLY A 141 3.70 -6.29 16.36
C GLY A 141 2.91 -4.99 16.19
N MET A 142 2.33 -4.73 15.03
CA MET A 142 1.44 -3.59 14.80
C MET A 142 -0.01 -3.94 15.13
N SER A 143 -0.81 -2.92 15.52
CA SER A 143 -2.27 -3.09 15.61
C SER A 143 -2.85 -3.46 14.23
N SER A 144 -4.02 -4.09 14.20
CA SER A 144 -4.67 -4.49 12.95
C SER A 144 -4.89 -3.30 12.01
N LEU A 145 -5.29 -2.15 12.55
CA LEU A 145 -5.47 -0.90 11.78
C LEU A 145 -4.12 -0.36 11.29
N GLY A 146 -3.15 -0.20 12.19
CA GLY A 146 -1.82 0.33 11.84
C GLY A 146 -1.08 -0.58 10.86
N GLY A 147 -1.12 -1.89 11.08
CA GLY A 147 -0.53 -2.89 10.18
C GLY A 147 -1.22 -2.95 8.82
N GLY A 148 -2.54 -2.79 8.78
CA GLY A 148 -3.31 -2.70 7.53
C GLY A 148 -2.94 -1.47 6.71
N LEU A 149 -2.89 -0.29 7.35
CA LEU A 149 -2.49 0.97 6.72
C LEU A 149 -1.06 0.90 6.19
N TYR A 150 -0.12 0.47 7.01
CA TYR A 150 1.28 0.29 6.62
C TYR A 150 1.43 -0.64 5.42
N ARG A 151 0.76 -1.80 5.44
CA ARG A 151 0.75 -2.75 4.32
C ARG A 151 0.17 -2.13 3.05
N GLY A 152 -0.92 -1.39 3.16
CA GLY A 152 -1.54 -0.68 2.04
C GLY A 152 -0.61 0.32 1.39
N ILE A 153 0.06 1.15 2.19
CA ILE A 153 1.04 2.15 1.71
C ILE A 153 2.21 1.46 1.00
N VAL A 154 2.79 0.45 1.63
CA VAL A 154 3.96 -0.26 1.06
C VAL A 154 3.60 -1.02 -0.21
N ASN A 155 2.48 -1.74 -0.22
CA ASN A 155 2.05 -2.48 -1.42
C ASN A 155 1.69 -1.52 -2.55
N SER A 156 1.01 -0.42 -2.26
CA SER A 156 0.72 0.61 -3.26
C SER A 156 2.01 1.18 -3.86
N PHE A 157 3.01 1.47 -3.05
CA PHE A 157 4.30 1.96 -3.52
C PHE A 157 5.03 0.93 -4.41
N LEU A 158 5.13 -0.32 -3.97
CA LEU A 158 5.92 -1.35 -4.65
C LEU A 158 5.27 -1.85 -5.95
N TYR A 159 3.94 -1.90 -6.01
CA TYR A 159 3.22 -2.59 -7.08
C TYR A 159 2.39 -1.67 -7.99
N SER A 160 2.23 -0.38 -7.63
CA SER A 160 1.52 0.58 -8.47
C SER A 160 2.45 1.49 -9.29
N ASN A 161 3.77 1.33 -9.17
CA ASN A 161 4.74 2.10 -9.95
C ASN A 161 5.19 1.34 -11.20
N ALA A 162 5.35 2.05 -12.32
CA ALA A 162 5.79 1.48 -13.60
C ALA A 162 7.23 0.94 -13.56
N SER A 163 8.09 1.51 -12.70
CA SER A 163 9.48 1.08 -12.53
C SER A 163 9.71 0.54 -11.12
N LYS A 164 10.48 -0.54 -11.03
CA LYS A 164 10.93 -1.02 -9.72
C LYS A 164 11.85 0.02 -9.08
N PRO A 165 11.60 0.40 -7.82
CA PRO A 165 12.48 1.32 -7.13
C PRO A 165 13.86 0.72 -6.94
N ASN A 166 14.87 1.60 -6.81
CA ASN A 166 16.21 1.19 -6.41
C ASN A 166 16.12 0.41 -5.07
N PRO A 167 16.86 -0.71 -4.90
CA PRO A 167 16.82 -1.53 -3.68
C PRO A 167 17.07 -0.75 -2.38
N TYR A 168 17.95 0.24 -2.40
CA TYR A 168 18.20 1.10 -1.24
C TYR A 168 17.03 2.02 -0.94
N TYR A 169 16.35 2.51 -1.97
CA TYR A 169 15.15 3.32 -1.80
C TYR A 169 14.00 2.47 -1.27
N GLU A 170 13.84 1.25 -1.78
CA GLU A 170 12.86 0.28 -1.27
C GLU A 170 13.11 -0.01 0.21
N LEU A 171 14.36 -0.32 0.58
CA LEU A 171 14.74 -0.59 1.97
C LEU A 171 14.43 0.64 2.86
N GLY A 172 14.79 1.83 2.41
CA GLY A 172 14.52 3.09 3.10
C GLY A 172 13.03 3.33 3.30
N PHE A 173 12.23 3.19 2.23
CA PHE A 173 10.79 3.44 2.30
C PHE A 173 10.05 2.38 3.13
N VAL A 174 10.33 1.11 2.87
CA VAL A 174 9.58 0.00 3.48
C VAL A 174 9.88 -0.17 4.97
N TYR A 175 11.13 0.00 5.39
CA TYR A 175 11.53 -0.32 6.77
C TYR A 175 11.93 0.91 7.57
N PHE A 176 12.82 1.75 7.05
CA PHE A 176 13.34 2.88 7.81
C PHE A 176 12.38 4.08 7.82
N GLY A 177 11.63 4.31 6.77
CA GLY A 177 10.74 5.47 6.67
C GLY A 177 9.70 5.52 7.79
N ILE A 178 9.04 4.39 8.08
CA ILE A 178 8.05 4.33 9.15
C ILE A 178 8.68 4.50 10.54
N LEU A 179 9.88 3.93 10.76
CA LEU A 179 10.60 4.08 12.02
C LEU A 179 11.01 5.55 12.25
N ILE A 180 11.60 6.18 11.24
CA ILE A 180 12.03 7.58 11.32
C ILE A 180 10.82 8.50 11.50
N TYR A 181 9.75 8.28 10.77
CA TYR A 181 8.51 9.06 10.90
C TYR A 181 7.92 8.94 12.31
N GLY A 182 7.80 7.72 12.81
CA GLY A 182 7.30 7.46 14.17
C GLY A 182 8.21 8.09 15.24
N TYR A 183 9.52 7.97 15.09
CA TYR A 183 10.48 8.60 16.00
C TYR A 183 10.39 10.14 15.98
N CYS A 184 10.28 10.75 14.80
CA CYS A 184 10.11 12.20 14.67
C CYS A 184 8.79 12.66 15.30
N GLY A 185 7.69 11.90 15.13
CA GLY A 185 6.40 12.19 15.76
C GLY A 185 6.47 12.11 17.28
N TRP A 186 7.08 11.05 17.81
CA TRP A 186 7.32 10.92 19.26
C TRP A 186 8.18 12.08 19.77
N LEU A 187 9.29 12.41 19.11
CA LEU A 187 10.17 13.50 19.50
C LEU A 187 9.43 14.85 19.50
N ASN A 188 8.60 15.10 18.47
CA ASN A 188 7.79 16.31 18.40
C ASN A 188 6.80 16.42 19.57
N THR A 189 6.15 15.31 19.91
CA THR A 189 5.22 15.25 21.05
C THR A 189 5.94 15.53 22.36
N VAL A 190 7.04 14.85 22.64
CA VAL A 190 7.86 15.07 23.86
C VAL A 190 8.35 16.51 23.95
N ALA A 191 8.86 17.05 22.85
CA ALA A 191 9.37 18.43 22.84
C ALA A 191 8.27 19.47 23.10
N ARG A 192 7.05 19.24 22.62
CA ARG A 192 5.87 20.09 22.90
C ARG A 192 5.47 20.00 24.36
N GLU A 193 5.34 18.79 24.91
CA GLU A 193 4.92 18.56 26.29
C GLU A 193 5.91 19.13 27.31
N THR A 194 7.20 19.09 26.99
CA THR A 194 8.29 19.64 27.86
C THR A 194 8.58 21.10 27.61
N GLY A 195 7.93 21.73 26.63
CA GLY A 195 8.10 23.15 26.31
C GLY A 195 9.46 23.49 25.68
N VAL A 196 10.16 22.52 25.12
CA VAL A 196 11.45 22.71 24.44
C VAL A 196 11.27 23.63 23.23
N LYS A 197 12.15 24.64 23.10
CA LYS A 197 12.10 25.62 22.02
C LYS A 197 12.95 25.24 20.81
N ARG A 198 13.93 24.35 21.00
CA ARG A 198 14.86 23.94 19.94
C ARG A 198 15.32 22.50 20.15
N ILE A 199 15.35 21.75 19.05
CA ILE A 199 15.85 20.37 19.01
C ILE A 199 17.23 20.38 18.32
N LEU A 200 18.22 19.77 18.94
CA LEU A 200 19.56 19.61 18.38
C LEU A 200 19.76 18.15 17.94
N PHE A 201 19.97 17.96 16.66
CA PHE A 201 20.25 16.66 16.07
C PHE A 201 21.78 16.47 15.96
N ALA A 202 22.32 15.59 16.78
CA ALA A 202 23.77 15.34 16.80
C ALA A 202 24.24 14.55 15.58
N SER A 203 25.39 14.94 15.02
CA SER A 203 26.03 14.18 13.93
C SER A 203 26.47 12.79 14.45
N ARG A 204 26.48 11.78 13.64
CA ARG A 204 26.19 11.51 12.23
C ARG A 204 24.81 10.87 12.07
N ASP A 205 24.38 10.14 13.09
CA ASP A 205 23.22 9.25 13.06
C ASP A 205 21.90 10.02 12.84
N MET A 206 21.84 11.25 13.37
CA MET A 206 20.62 12.07 13.28
C MET A 206 20.51 12.89 11.99
N TYR A 207 21.40 12.73 11.01
CA TYR A 207 21.34 13.50 9.76
C TYR A 207 20.04 13.26 8.97
N VAL A 208 19.67 12.00 8.79
CA VAL A 208 18.44 11.63 8.07
C VAL A 208 17.20 11.99 8.88
N VAL A 209 17.28 11.81 10.20
CA VAL A 209 16.19 12.12 11.14
C VAL A 209 15.88 13.62 11.13
N GLU A 210 16.91 14.47 11.16
CA GLU A 210 16.74 15.93 11.11
C GLU A 210 16.05 16.38 9.82
N LYS A 211 16.46 15.83 8.67
CA LYS A 211 15.81 16.12 7.38
C LYS A 211 14.34 15.66 7.35
N ALA A 212 14.06 14.49 7.90
CA ALA A 212 12.70 13.97 8.00
C ALA A 212 11.85 14.84 8.95
N TYR A 213 12.40 15.23 10.10
CA TYR A 213 11.73 16.09 11.07
C TYR A 213 11.35 17.43 10.45
N LYS A 214 12.31 18.13 9.81
CA LYS A 214 12.06 19.41 9.11
C LYS A 214 10.99 19.31 8.04
N LYS A 215 10.92 18.16 7.35
CA LYS A 215 9.94 17.97 6.28
C LYS A 215 8.54 17.65 6.79
N CYS A 216 8.43 16.88 7.86
CA CYS A 216 7.15 16.31 8.29
C CYS A 216 6.52 17.01 9.49
N PHE A 217 7.32 17.64 10.35
CA PHE A 217 6.85 18.22 11.60
C PHE A 217 7.12 19.70 11.74
N ALA A 218 8.37 20.18 11.58
CA ALA A 218 8.82 21.57 11.53
C ALA A 218 8.17 22.58 12.52
N GLU A 219 7.43 22.10 13.54
CA GLU A 219 6.75 22.95 14.53
C GLU A 219 7.71 23.57 15.53
N ILE A 220 8.82 22.87 15.80
CA ILE A 220 9.85 23.30 16.74
C ILE A 220 11.14 23.50 15.96
N GLU A 221 11.81 24.63 16.23
CA GLU A 221 13.09 24.92 15.59
C GLU A 221 14.08 23.76 15.79
N SER A 222 14.74 23.36 14.72
CA SER A 222 15.71 22.26 14.77
C SER A 222 16.99 22.56 14.01
N ASN A 223 18.10 22.11 14.58
CA ASN A 223 19.43 22.31 14.01
C ASN A 223 20.22 21.00 14.03
N TYR A 224 20.94 20.75 12.94
CA TYR A 224 21.93 19.69 12.89
C TYR A 224 23.27 20.20 13.44
N VAL A 225 23.84 19.51 14.42
CA VAL A 225 25.04 19.91 15.12
C VAL A 225 26.16 18.92 14.86
N SER A 226 27.28 19.43 14.32
CA SER A 226 28.49 18.61 14.11
C SER A 226 29.22 18.43 15.44
N VAL A 227 28.87 17.38 16.17
CA VAL A 227 29.49 17.00 17.43
C VAL A 227 30.03 15.59 17.32
N SER A 228 31.27 15.35 17.69
CA SER A 228 31.83 14.01 17.81
C SER A 228 32.03 13.62 19.27
N ARG A 229 31.84 12.35 19.62
CA ARG A 229 32.14 11.83 20.97
C ARG A 229 33.58 12.20 21.37
N LEU A 230 34.51 11.98 20.46
CA LEU A 230 35.91 12.28 20.70
C LEU A 230 36.16 13.79 20.90
N GLY A 231 35.41 14.66 20.18
CA GLY A 231 35.49 16.12 20.38
C GLY A 231 34.98 16.52 21.77
N ILE A 232 33.88 15.97 22.24
CA ILE A 232 33.35 16.24 23.58
C ILE A 232 34.32 15.74 24.66
N ILE A 233 34.82 14.51 24.52
CA ILE A 233 35.78 13.92 25.47
C ILE A 233 37.06 14.76 25.54
N ARG A 234 37.56 15.26 24.41
CA ARG A 234 38.73 16.14 24.38
C ARG A 234 38.49 17.53 24.99
N ALA A 235 37.28 18.04 24.82
CA ALA A 235 36.91 19.35 25.36
C ALA A 235 36.80 19.35 26.89
N ASP A 236 36.38 18.24 27.49
CA ASP A 236 36.24 18.10 28.95
C ASP A 236 36.83 16.76 29.44
N PHE A 237 38.10 16.54 29.13
CA PHE A 237 38.81 15.29 29.43
C PHE A 237 38.78 14.93 30.91
N ALA A 238 38.93 15.92 31.77
CA ALA A 238 38.97 15.70 33.21
C ALA A 238 37.67 15.07 33.76
N LYS A 239 36.51 15.44 33.18
CA LYS A 239 35.20 14.87 33.57
C LYS A 239 34.81 13.64 32.75
N SER A 240 35.42 13.44 31.59
CA SER A 240 35.06 12.41 30.62
C SER A 240 36.04 11.25 30.56
N MET A 241 36.98 11.17 31.49
CA MET A 241 38.09 10.20 31.45
C MET A 241 37.59 8.74 31.45
N GLU A 242 36.59 8.41 32.26
CA GLU A 242 36.01 7.08 32.31
C GLU A 242 35.31 6.69 30.98
N MET A 243 34.56 7.63 30.38
CA MET A 243 33.93 7.45 29.08
C MET A 243 34.98 7.30 27.97
N PHE A 244 36.12 8.00 28.04
CA PHE A 244 37.21 7.86 27.09
C PHE A 244 37.80 6.45 27.10
N PHE A 245 38.10 5.90 28.26
CA PHE A 245 38.59 4.52 28.38
C PHE A 245 37.59 3.47 27.96
N THR A 246 36.30 3.67 28.22
CA THR A 246 35.22 2.79 27.73
C THR A 246 35.16 2.80 26.19
N CYS A 247 35.20 3.99 25.57
CA CYS A 247 35.20 4.09 24.10
C CYS A 247 36.46 3.49 23.46
N LEU A 248 37.63 3.56 24.11
CA LEU A 248 38.85 2.91 23.64
C LEU A 248 38.72 1.39 23.72
N LYS A 249 38.18 0.86 24.81
CA LYS A 249 37.97 -0.58 25.01
C LYS A 249 37.04 -1.14 23.91
N ASP A 250 35.91 -0.48 23.64
CA ASP A 250 34.92 -0.89 22.61
C ASP A 250 35.48 -0.77 21.18
N ALA A 251 36.52 0.03 20.96
CA ALA A 251 37.13 0.20 19.62
C ALA A 251 38.21 -0.87 19.30
N TYR A 252 38.67 -1.61 20.31
CA TYR A 252 39.73 -2.62 20.20
C TYR A 252 39.27 -4.04 20.53
N THR A 253 37.97 -4.23 20.80
CA THR A 253 37.29 -5.53 20.89
C THR A 253 36.43 -5.78 19.64
#